data_79be6640ad1d1e323dd1c40da5451737
#
_entry.id   79be6640ad1d1e323dd1c40da5451737
#
_cell.length_a   1.000
_cell.length_b   1.000
_cell.length_c   1.000
_cell.angle_alpha   90.00
_cell.angle_beta   90.00
_cell.angle_gamma   90.00
#
_symmetry.space_group_name_H-M   'P 1'
#
loop_
_entity.id
_entity.type
_entity.pdbx_description
1 polymer ?
#
loop_
_entity_poly.entity_id
_entity_poly.type
_entity_poly.pdbx_seq_one_letter_code
_entity_poly.pdbx_strand_id
1 'polypeptide(L)'
;MKVFTVEYHYVTDRDEEMAEVRPTHRAFNGELAAQVRLIAAGPYTGTHDALIIVRAEDAAGALELLEADPFNQAGFIAERIPREWNPVIGVIPAEG
;
A
#
# COMPACT_ATOMS: atom_id res chain seq x y z
N MET A 1 -4.51 -7.32 -15.31
CA MET A 1 -4.92 -7.12 -13.91
C MET A 1 -5.52 -5.73 -13.73
N LYS A 2 -6.44 -5.63 -12.81
CA LYS A 2 -7.07 -4.36 -12.46
C LYS A 2 -6.15 -3.56 -11.55
N VAL A 3 -6.44 -2.25 -11.43
CA VAL A 3 -5.74 -1.37 -10.49
C VAL A 3 -6.61 -1.19 -9.26
N PHE A 4 -5.99 -1.30 -8.09
CA PHE A 4 -6.64 -1.08 -6.80
C PHE A 4 -5.90 -0.03 -6.02
N THR A 5 -6.65 0.85 -5.35
CA THR A 5 -6.09 1.68 -4.29
C THR A 5 -6.32 0.97 -2.97
N VAL A 6 -5.33 0.99 -2.10
CA VAL A 6 -5.48 0.50 -0.74
C VAL A 6 -5.11 1.64 0.19
N GLU A 7 -6.09 2.14 0.92
CA GLU A 7 -5.87 3.21 1.88
C GLU A 7 -5.52 2.60 3.22
N TYR A 8 -4.43 3.08 3.82
CA TYR A 8 -3.96 2.63 5.12
C TYR A 8 -4.23 3.71 6.16
N HIS A 9 -4.85 3.31 7.27
CA HIS A 9 -4.97 4.15 8.45
C HIS A 9 -4.06 3.57 9.52
N TYR A 10 -2.99 4.28 9.85
CA TYR A 10 -2.01 3.80 10.83
C TYR A 10 -2.46 4.11 12.25
N VAL A 11 -1.97 3.31 13.20
CA VAL A 11 -2.11 3.62 14.62
C VAL A 11 -1.37 4.94 14.92
N THR A 12 -1.81 5.68 15.94
CA THR A 12 -1.34 7.05 16.17
C THR A 12 -0.37 7.22 17.32
N ASP A 13 -0.06 6.17 18.07
CA ASP A 13 0.74 6.25 19.29
C ASP A 13 1.99 5.37 19.26
N ARG A 14 2.44 4.97 18.06
CA ARG A 14 3.57 4.06 17.89
C ARG A 14 4.59 4.56 16.88
N ASP A 15 4.74 5.88 16.77
CA ASP A 15 5.58 6.49 15.76
C ASP A 15 7.05 6.08 15.86
N GLU A 16 7.59 5.94 17.08
CA GLU A 16 8.98 5.51 17.27
C GLU A 16 9.20 4.07 16.80
N GLU A 17 8.27 3.18 17.12
CA GLU A 17 8.34 1.79 16.69
C GLU A 17 8.19 1.69 15.17
N MET A 18 7.30 2.48 14.59
CA MET A 18 7.13 2.53 13.14
C MET A 18 8.40 3.01 12.45
N ALA A 19 9.08 4.01 13.04
CA ALA A 19 10.33 4.53 12.47
C ALA A 19 11.40 3.45 12.38
N GLU A 20 11.46 2.55 13.36
CA GLU A 20 12.41 1.44 13.36
C GLU A 20 12.12 0.40 12.28
N VAL A 21 10.85 0.17 11.98
CA VAL A 21 10.41 -0.83 10.97
C VAL A 21 10.33 -0.22 9.57
N ARG A 22 10.29 1.11 9.45
CA ARG A 22 10.08 1.79 8.17
C ARG A 22 11.07 1.39 7.07
N PRO A 23 12.39 1.23 7.32
CA PRO A 23 13.28 0.78 6.25
C PRO A 23 12.88 -0.57 5.67
N THR A 24 12.46 -1.51 6.51
CA THR A 24 12.01 -2.85 6.07
C THR A 24 10.69 -2.77 5.31
N HIS A 25 9.76 -1.92 5.78
CA HIS A 25 8.51 -1.65 5.09
C HIS A 25 8.76 -1.06 3.69
N ARG A 26 9.68 -0.09 3.58
CA ARG A 26 10.02 0.52 2.29
C ARG A 26 10.69 -0.47 1.35
N ALA A 27 11.54 -1.36 1.88
CA ALA A 27 12.18 -2.40 1.09
C ALA A 27 11.15 -3.38 0.54
N PHE A 28 10.16 -3.76 1.34
CA PHE A 28 9.06 -4.62 0.90
C PHE A 28 8.29 -3.99 -0.26
N ASN A 29 7.87 -2.73 -0.11
CA ASN A 29 7.14 -2.02 -1.17
C ASN A 29 8.01 -1.82 -2.41
N GLY A 30 9.29 -1.54 -2.23
CA GLY A 30 10.24 -1.40 -3.35
C GLY A 30 10.38 -2.67 -4.15
N GLU A 31 10.37 -3.83 -3.50
CA GLU A 31 10.42 -5.12 -4.17
C GLU A 31 9.17 -5.35 -5.02
N LEU A 32 8.00 -5.02 -4.50
CA LEU A 32 6.75 -5.12 -5.26
C LEU A 32 6.75 -4.14 -6.44
N ALA A 33 7.31 -2.95 -6.26
CA ALA A 33 7.43 -1.97 -7.34
C ALA A 33 8.35 -2.48 -8.45
N ALA A 34 9.46 -3.14 -8.07
CA ALA A 34 10.38 -3.74 -9.04
C ALA A 34 9.70 -4.85 -9.85
N GLN A 35 8.72 -5.54 -9.28
CA GLN A 35 7.93 -6.56 -9.96
C GLN A 35 6.75 -5.99 -10.74
N VAL A 36 6.59 -4.67 -10.78
CA VAL A 36 5.48 -3.96 -11.44
C VAL A 36 4.11 -4.31 -10.83
N ARG A 37 4.10 -4.82 -9.62
CA ARG A 37 2.86 -5.17 -8.90
C ARG A 37 2.37 -4.02 -8.04
N LEU A 38 3.28 -3.17 -7.57
CA LEU A 38 2.97 -1.93 -6.87
C LEU A 38 3.33 -0.77 -7.79
N ILE A 39 2.37 0.11 -8.05
CA ILE A 39 2.54 1.23 -8.98
C ILE A 39 3.13 2.43 -8.25
N ALA A 40 2.58 2.77 -7.08
CA ALA A 40 3.04 3.88 -6.27
C ALA A 40 2.55 3.69 -4.84
N ALA A 41 3.25 4.27 -3.89
CA ALA A 41 2.85 4.25 -2.49
C ALA A 41 3.46 5.45 -1.78
N GLY A 42 2.73 6.01 -0.83
CA GLY A 42 3.25 7.10 -0.03
C GLY A 42 2.23 7.62 0.98
N PRO A 43 2.70 8.33 1.99
CA PRO A 43 1.82 8.92 2.99
C PRO A 43 1.11 10.16 2.44
N TYR A 44 -0.10 10.40 2.93
CA TYR A 44 -0.73 11.70 2.76
C TYR A 44 -0.02 12.67 3.72
N THR A 45 0.50 13.75 3.16
CA THR A 45 1.29 14.73 3.93
C THR A 45 0.52 15.25 5.13
N GLY A 46 1.15 15.21 6.29
CA GLY A 46 0.58 15.74 7.52
C GLY A 46 -0.48 14.87 8.18
N THR A 47 -0.56 13.59 7.78
CA THR A 47 -1.54 12.66 8.34
C THR A 47 -0.87 11.36 8.79
N HIS A 48 -1.67 10.50 9.47
CA HIS A 48 -1.28 9.11 9.76
C HIS A 48 -1.91 8.13 8.77
N ASP A 49 -2.10 8.58 7.53
CA ASP A 49 -2.71 7.78 6.48
C ASP A 49 -1.77 7.68 5.29
N ALA A 50 -1.94 6.63 4.51
CA ALA A 50 -1.15 6.41 3.30
C ALA A 50 -2.03 5.81 2.21
N LEU A 51 -1.58 5.97 0.96
CA LEU A 51 -2.22 5.37 -0.20
C LEU A 51 -1.23 4.45 -0.88
N ILE A 52 -1.65 3.23 -1.16
CA ILE A 52 -0.90 2.25 -1.93
C ILE A 52 -1.70 1.92 -3.17
N ILE A 53 -1.06 1.96 -4.34
CA ILE A 53 -1.71 1.65 -5.62
C ILE A 53 -1.05 0.39 -6.17
N VAL A 54 -1.85 -0.66 -6.35
CA VAL A 54 -1.35 -1.98 -6.75
C VAL A 54 -2.16 -2.55 -7.91
N ARG A 55 -1.62 -3.60 -8.54
CA ARG A 55 -2.32 -4.40 -9.55
C ARG A 55 -2.75 -5.71 -8.92
N ALA A 56 -4.01 -6.08 -9.08
CA ALA A 56 -4.56 -7.30 -8.56
C ALA A 56 -5.81 -7.70 -9.34
N GLU A 57 -6.24 -8.95 -9.19
CA GLU A 57 -7.44 -9.44 -9.85
C GLU A 57 -8.72 -8.96 -9.15
N ASP A 58 -8.65 -8.81 -7.83
CA ASP A 58 -9.78 -8.40 -7.00
C ASP A 58 -9.29 -7.76 -5.69
N ALA A 59 -10.22 -7.27 -4.89
CA ALA A 59 -9.90 -6.62 -3.62
C ALA A 59 -9.16 -7.55 -2.66
N ALA A 60 -9.58 -8.81 -2.58
CA ALA A 60 -8.91 -9.80 -1.72
C ALA A 60 -7.46 -10.01 -2.16
N GLY A 61 -7.22 -10.07 -3.47
CA GLY A 61 -5.87 -10.20 -4.02
C GLY A 61 -4.99 -8.99 -3.74
N ALA A 62 -5.56 -7.79 -3.74
CA ALA A 62 -4.84 -6.58 -3.40
C ALA A 62 -4.36 -6.63 -1.93
N LEU A 63 -5.24 -7.03 -1.02
CA LEU A 63 -4.89 -7.17 0.40
C LEU A 63 -3.90 -8.29 0.62
N GLU A 64 -4.05 -9.41 -0.08
CA GLU A 64 -3.14 -10.55 0.02
C GLU A 64 -1.72 -10.18 -0.43
N LEU A 65 -1.61 -9.40 -1.50
CA LEU A 65 -0.32 -8.91 -1.99
C LEU A 65 0.43 -8.12 -0.91
N LEU A 66 -0.29 -7.37 -0.09
CA LEU A 66 0.27 -6.49 0.94
C LEU A 66 0.30 -7.13 2.33
N GLU A 67 -0.13 -8.39 2.45
CA GLU A 67 -0.24 -9.05 3.75
C GLU A 67 1.09 -9.16 4.49
N ALA A 68 2.17 -9.41 3.76
CA ALA A 68 3.50 -9.58 4.34
C ALA A 68 4.24 -8.26 4.60
N ASP A 69 3.61 -7.10 4.35
CA ASP A 69 4.21 -5.81 4.67
C ASP A 69 4.60 -5.79 6.14
N PRO A 70 5.86 -5.48 6.48
CA PRO A 70 6.29 -5.40 7.87
C PRO A 70 5.44 -4.49 8.75
N PHE A 71 4.89 -3.40 8.22
CA PHE A 71 3.96 -2.56 8.98
C PHE A 71 2.66 -3.29 9.31
N ASN A 72 2.16 -4.10 8.37
CA ASN A 72 0.97 -4.90 8.61
C ASN A 72 1.23 -5.99 9.63
N GLN A 73 2.37 -6.69 9.51
CA GLN A 73 2.74 -7.77 10.42
C GLN A 73 2.98 -7.29 11.85
N ALA A 74 3.46 -6.06 12.00
CA ALA A 74 3.72 -5.47 13.32
C ALA A 74 2.46 -4.88 13.97
N GLY A 75 1.33 -4.86 13.28
CA GLY A 75 0.09 -4.32 13.83
C GLY A 75 0.02 -2.79 13.80
N PHE A 76 0.78 -2.14 12.93
CA PHE A 76 0.79 -0.68 12.84
C PHE A 76 -0.32 -0.13 11.96
N ILE A 77 -1.01 -0.98 11.19
CA ILE A 77 -2.08 -0.55 10.29
C ILE A 77 -3.42 -0.90 10.95
N ALA A 78 -4.13 0.14 11.38
CA ALA A 78 -5.42 -0.04 12.05
C ALA A 78 -6.52 -0.47 11.07
N GLU A 79 -6.45 0.02 9.83
CA GLU A 79 -7.46 -0.27 8.83
C GLU A 79 -6.85 -0.24 7.44
N ARG A 80 -7.28 -1.16 6.58
CA ARG A 80 -6.87 -1.24 5.18
C ARG A 80 -8.13 -1.25 4.33
N ILE A 81 -8.27 -0.29 3.41
CA ILE A 81 -9.48 -0.14 2.59
C ILE A 81 -9.11 -0.32 1.12
N PRO A 82 -9.39 -1.49 0.52
CA PRO A 82 -9.13 -1.72 -0.90
C PRO A 82 -10.31 -1.26 -1.73
N ARG A 83 -10.03 -0.60 -2.86
CA ARG A 83 -11.05 -0.22 -3.84
C ARG A 83 -10.51 -0.38 -5.24
N GLU A 84 -11.32 -0.92 -6.14
CA GLU A 84 -10.97 -0.91 -7.54
C GLU A 84 -10.99 0.53 -8.05
N TRP A 85 -9.95 0.90 -8.81
CA TRP A 85 -9.80 2.24 -9.35
C TRP A 85 -9.52 2.15 -10.84
N ASN A 86 -10.28 2.89 -11.63
CA ASN A 86 -10.12 2.93 -13.07
C ASN A 86 -9.52 4.28 -13.49
N PRO A 87 -8.18 4.40 -13.58
CA PRO A 87 -7.54 5.65 -13.99
C PRO A 87 -7.70 5.85 -15.49
N VAL A 88 -8.72 6.59 -15.87
CA VAL A 88 -9.07 6.80 -17.28
C VAL A 88 -8.25 7.89 -17.95
N ILE A 89 -7.58 8.73 -17.17
CA ILE A 89 -6.74 9.84 -17.66
C ILE A 89 -5.43 9.83 -16.87
N GLY A 90 -4.33 9.98 -17.58
CA GLY A 90 -3.01 10.06 -16.95
C GLY A 90 -2.07 8.95 -17.37
N VAL A 91 -0.97 8.80 -16.62
CA VAL A 91 0.13 7.91 -16.97
C VAL A 91 -0.02 6.49 -16.44
N ILE A 92 -1.00 6.22 -15.56
CA ILE A 92 -1.21 4.89 -15.00
C ILE A 92 -2.24 4.16 -15.87
N PRO A 93 -1.85 3.08 -16.56
CA PRO A 93 -2.83 2.30 -17.33
C PRO A 93 -3.76 1.52 -16.39
N ALA A 94 -5.03 1.39 -16.77
CA ALA A 94 -6.01 0.64 -16.00
C ALA A 94 -5.64 -0.84 -15.90
N GLU A 95 -4.99 -1.38 -16.94
CA GLU A 95 -4.53 -2.77 -16.94
C GLU A 95 -3.04 -2.84 -17.27
N GLY A 96 -2.35 -3.74 -16.59
CA GLY A 96 -0.93 -3.95 -16.78
C GLY A 96 -0.56 -4.95 -17.84
#